data_ac819076397550acd0792b74ccd80221
#
_entry.id   ac819076397550acd0792b74ccd80221
#
_cell.length_a   1.000
_cell.length_b   1.000
_cell.length_c   1.000
_cell.angle_alpha   90.00
_cell.angle_beta   90.00
_cell.angle_gamma   90.00
#
_symmetry.space_group_name_H-M   'P 1'
#
loop_
_entity.id
_entity.type
_entity.pdbx_description
1 polymer ?
#
loop_
_entity_poly.entity_id
_entity_poly.type
_entity_poly.pdbx_seq_one_letter_code
_entity_poly.pdbx_strand_id
1 'polypeptide(L)'
;MKLEGLHHITMITGDARRNVEFYADVLGLRMVKKTVNFDAPEAYHLYFGDEQGSPGSILTWFEFAGVQPGRAGAGMIHTIQLGVATEESLDFWAERLAGKGYAGERGERSLGFEDYDGLAFELVVADDGNPPLPAEHPEVPAEHAILGVEGARAYAGRGLEADRELLTETLGFTEVGEGEYRLDGEERHFHWGYDEPAQRGLQGAGTVHHIAWHSRDDDHVAWQQRTRAASMRVTPVIDRDYFLSIYFRQPQGVLFEIATTSPGFAVDEDREHLGEELRLPTQHEHLRPVLERTLTPLASPRAKVRS
;
A
#
# COMPACT_ATOMS: atom_id res chain seq x y z
N MET A 1 17.25 -5.22 16.36
CA MET A 1 16.10 -4.46 15.87
C MET A 1 16.32 -4.18 14.38
N LYS A 2 15.44 -4.64 13.53
CA LYS A 2 15.48 -4.58 12.06
C LYS A 2 14.07 -4.33 11.54
N LEU A 3 13.90 -3.55 10.47
CA LEU A 3 12.65 -3.52 9.72
C LEU A 3 12.55 -4.76 8.85
N GLU A 4 11.35 -5.31 8.71
CA GLU A 4 11.11 -6.59 8.02
C GLU A 4 10.55 -6.40 6.59
N GLY A 5 10.80 -5.24 6.00
CA GLY A 5 10.31 -4.86 4.68
C GLY A 5 9.10 -3.92 4.74
N LEU A 6 8.27 -3.99 3.70
CA LEU A 6 7.03 -3.21 3.61
C LEU A 6 5.94 -3.83 4.52
N HIS A 7 5.18 -2.98 5.22
CA HIS A 7 3.89 -3.38 5.80
C HIS A 7 2.76 -3.10 4.80
N HIS A 8 2.54 -1.82 4.44
CA HIS A 8 1.51 -1.42 3.48
C HIS A 8 1.83 -0.05 2.84
N ILE A 9 1.09 0.28 1.78
CA ILE A 9 1.05 1.62 1.20
C ILE A 9 -0.39 2.11 1.23
N THR A 10 -0.61 3.35 1.69
CA THR A 10 -1.94 3.98 1.76
C THR A 10 -2.06 5.10 0.74
N MET A 11 -3.14 5.07 -0.01
CA MET A 11 -3.47 5.98 -1.08
C MET A 11 -4.79 6.71 -0.80
N ILE A 12 -5.11 7.68 -1.64
CA ILE A 12 -6.37 8.43 -1.60
C ILE A 12 -7.16 8.16 -2.88
N THR A 13 -8.46 7.90 -2.72
CA THR A 13 -9.42 7.82 -3.82
C THR A 13 -10.65 8.69 -3.57
N GLY A 14 -11.35 9.05 -4.63
CA GLY A 14 -12.62 9.76 -4.56
C GLY A 14 -13.86 8.88 -4.80
N ASP A 15 -13.67 7.58 -5.09
CA ASP A 15 -14.75 6.65 -5.47
C ASP A 15 -14.48 5.23 -4.97
N ALA A 16 -15.13 4.87 -3.87
CA ALA A 16 -14.97 3.55 -3.25
C ALA A 16 -15.45 2.39 -4.15
N ARG A 17 -16.45 2.59 -5.03
CA ARG A 17 -16.93 1.52 -5.92
C ARG A 17 -15.93 1.22 -7.02
N ARG A 18 -15.40 2.25 -7.67
CA ARG A 18 -14.33 2.10 -8.68
C ARG A 18 -13.07 1.52 -8.04
N ASN A 19 -12.81 1.88 -6.78
CA ASN A 19 -11.70 1.33 -6.01
C ASN A 19 -11.82 -0.19 -5.86
N VAL A 20 -12.95 -0.67 -5.37
CA VAL A 20 -13.21 -2.12 -5.23
C VAL A 20 -13.17 -2.83 -6.58
N GLU A 21 -13.81 -2.26 -7.62
CA GLU A 21 -13.80 -2.82 -8.97
C GLU A 21 -12.37 -2.96 -9.51
N PHE A 22 -11.55 -1.91 -9.39
CA PHE A 22 -10.20 -1.95 -9.95
C PHE A 22 -9.30 -2.92 -9.20
N TYR A 23 -9.22 -2.80 -7.87
CA TYR A 23 -8.24 -3.59 -7.11
C TYR A 23 -8.68 -5.04 -6.89
N ALA A 24 -9.96 -5.31 -6.78
CA ALA A 24 -10.45 -6.68 -6.65
C ALA A 24 -10.78 -7.34 -7.99
N ASP A 25 -11.53 -6.69 -8.89
CA ASP A 25 -11.99 -7.35 -10.12
C ASP A 25 -10.99 -7.20 -11.29
N VAL A 26 -10.23 -6.07 -11.39
CA VAL A 26 -9.22 -5.90 -12.46
C VAL A 26 -7.89 -6.50 -12.03
N LEU A 27 -7.32 -6.09 -10.88
CA LEU A 27 -6.02 -6.58 -10.42
C LEU A 27 -6.09 -7.94 -9.69
N GLY A 28 -7.27 -8.42 -9.33
CA GLY A 28 -7.44 -9.73 -8.69
C GLY A 28 -6.96 -9.81 -7.25
N LEU A 29 -6.76 -8.68 -6.56
CA LEU A 29 -6.38 -8.64 -5.15
C LEU A 29 -7.58 -8.97 -4.27
N ARG A 30 -7.34 -9.59 -3.11
CA ARG A 30 -8.39 -9.78 -2.12
C ARG A 30 -8.65 -8.49 -1.35
N MET A 31 -9.91 -8.06 -1.24
CA MET A 31 -10.29 -7.07 -0.24
C MET A 31 -10.26 -7.76 1.14
N VAL A 32 -9.27 -7.43 1.96
CA VAL A 32 -9.03 -8.09 3.25
C VAL A 32 -9.62 -7.34 4.44
N LYS A 33 -9.94 -6.06 4.27
CA LYS A 33 -10.66 -5.28 5.28
C LYS A 33 -11.47 -4.16 4.65
N LYS A 34 -12.71 -4.02 5.13
CA LYS A 34 -13.62 -2.93 4.82
C LYS A 34 -13.96 -2.22 6.13
N THR A 35 -13.36 -1.05 6.35
CA THR A 35 -13.55 -0.26 7.58
C THR A 35 -13.63 1.23 7.24
N VAL A 36 -13.60 2.09 8.25
CA VAL A 36 -13.55 3.55 8.07
C VAL A 36 -12.23 4.11 8.59
N ASN A 37 -11.89 5.31 8.11
CA ASN A 37 -10.72 6.01 8.58
C ASN A 37 -10.84 6.33 10.08
N PHE A 38 -9.79 6.02 10.85
CA PHE A 38 -9.75 6.26 12.30
C PHE A 38 -9.91 7.72 12.70
N ASP A 39 -9.45 8.63 11.85
CA ASP A 39 -9.42 10.08 12.14
C ASP A 39 -10.55 10.82 11.41
N ALA A 40 -11.24 10.17 10.44
CA ALA A 40 -12.36 10.71 9.66
C ALA A 40 -13.36 9.58 9.34
N PRO A 41 -14.22 9.17 10.29
CA PRO A 41 -15.07 7.98 10.17
C PRO A 41 -16.11 8.05 9.06
N GLU A 42 -16.37 9.20 8.47
CA GLU A 42 -17.20 9.37 7.27
C GLU A 42 -16.51 8.89 5.97
N ALA A 43 -15.22 8.60 6.01
CA ALA A 43 -14.42 8.09 4.90
C ALA A 43 -14.15 6.59 5.06
N TYR A 44 -14.34 5.81 3.99
CA TYR A 44 -13.89 4.42 3.98
C TYR A 44 -12.38 4.31 4.12
N HIS A 45 -11.95 3.23 4.77
CA HIS A 45 -10.59 2.71 4.71
C HIS A 45 -10.64 1.27 4.20
N LEU A 46 -10.26 1.08 2.95
CA LEU A 46 -10.33 -0.20 2.25
C LEU A 46 -8.92 -0.78 2.13
N TYR A 47 -8.78 -2.09 2.36
CA TYR A 47 -7.50 -2.78 2.29
C TYR A 47 -7.57 -3.94 1.31
N PHE A 48 -6.58 -4.02 0.43
CA PHE A 48 -6.43 -5.11 -0.53
C PHE A 48 -5.04 -5.72 -0.40
N GLY A 49 -4.92 -7.01 -0.67
CA GLY A 49 -3.65 -7.72 -0.58
C GLY A 49 -3.78 -9.17 -1.06
N ASP A 50 -2.91 -10.02 -0.49
CA ASP A 50 -2.98 -11.46 -0.66
C ASP A 50 -4.18 -12.08 0.08
N GLU A 51 -4.23 -13.41 0.17
CA GLU A 51 -5.32 -14.14 0.83
C GLU A 51 -5.50 -13.81 2.32
N GLN A 52 -4.47 -13.28 2.99
CA GLN A 52 -4.46 -13.09 4.43
C GLN A 52 -4.27 -11.63 4.86
N GLY A 53 -3.96 -10.72 3.93
CA GLY A 53 -3.53 -9.36 4.26
C GLY A 53 -2.14 -9.36 4.91
N SER A 54 -1.21 -10.08 4.32
CA SER A 54 0.16 -10.20 4.82
C SER A 54 0.96 -8.93 4.57
N PRO A 55 1.82 -8.48 5.51
CA PRO A 55 2.78 -7.42 5.24
C PRO A 55 3.55 -7.66 3.93
N GLY A 56 3.74 -6.61 3.13
CA GLY A 56 4.35 -6.73 1.80
C GLY A 56 3.37 -6.99 0.66
N SER A 57 2.09 -7.27 0.94
CA SER A 57 1.05 -7.37 -0.08
C SER A 57 0.03 -6.24 -0.01
N ILE A 58 -0.04 -5.50 1.10
CA ILE A 58 -1.17 -4.66 1.45
C ILE A 58 -1.09 -3.30 0.75
N LEU A 59 -2.14 -2.99 -0.02
CA LEU A 59 -2.47 -1.68 -0.56
C LEU A 59 -3.75 -1.18 0.09
N THR A 60 -3.78 0.08 0.57
CA THR A 60 -4.95 0.61 1.27
C THR A 60 -5.40 1.96 0.73
N TRP A 61 -6.67 2.29 0.87
CA TRP A 61 -7.25 3.54 0.39
C TRP A 61 -8.11 4.22 1.44
N PHE A 62 -7.84 5.52 1.63
CA PHE A 62 -8.81 6.44 2.20
C PHE A 62 -9.72 6.95 1.09
N GLU A 63 -11.02 6.69 1.19
CA GLU A 63 -12.00 7.24 0.25
C GLU A 63 -12.59 8.52 0.83
N PHE A 64 -12.25 9.64 0.21
CA PHE A 64 -12.90 10.92 0.48
C PHE A 64 -13.81 11.26 -0.70
N ALA A 65 -15.11 10.99 -0.55
CA ALA A 65 -16.09 11.13 -1.62
C ALA A 65 -16.00 12.50 -2.31
N GLY A 66 -15.75 12.50 -3.62
CA GLY A 66 -15.66 13.70 -4.43
C GLY A 66 -14.37 14.54 -4.22
N VAL A 67 -13.34 14.00 -3.57
CA VAL A 67 -12.04 14.66 -3.51
C VAL A 67 -11.50 14.90 -4.93
N GLN A 68 -10.92 16.07 -5.15
CA GLN A 68 -10.37 16.43 -6.45
C GLN A 68 -9.16 15.55 -6.80
N PRO A 69 -8.89 15.32 -8.11
CA PRO A 69 -7.69 14.60 -8.54
C PRO A 69 -6.43 15.26 -7.98
N GLY A 70 -5.55 14.43 -7.46
CA GLY A 70 -4.22 14.83 -7.03
C GLY A 70 -3.19 14.71 -8.15
N ARG A 71 -1.95 14.93 -7.80
CA ARG A 71 -0.81 14.80 -8.69
C ARG A 71 0.45 14.59 -7.87
N ALA A 72 1.17 13.51 -8.10
CA ALA A 72 2.46 13.30 -7.47
C ALA A 72 3.48 14.37 -7.90
N GLY A 73 4.36 14.74 -6.99
CA GLY A 73 5.44 15.69 -7.21
C GLY A 73 6.44 15.65 -6.06
N ALA A 74 7.28 16.67 -5.94
CA ALA A 74 8.34 16.72 -4.95
C ALA A 74 7.90 16.27 -3.55
N GLY A 75 8.57 15.27 -2.99
CA GLY A 75 8.27 14.67 -1.68
C GLY A 75 7.07 13.72 -1.65
N MET A 76 6.69 13.14 -2.79
CA MET A 76 5.57 12.20 -2.90
C MET A 76 5.98 10.95 -3.66
N ILE A 77 5.45 9.79 -3.26
CA ILE A 77 5.53 8.55 -4.03
C ILE A 77 4.72 8.74 -5.31
N HIS A 78 5.28 8.33 -6.44
CA HIS A 78 4.65 8.47 -7.75
C HIS A 78 4.39 7.13 -8.46
N THR A 79 5.12 6.06 -8.12
CA THR A 79 4.95 4.73 -8.72
C THR A 79 5.07 3.64 -7.66
N ILE A 80 4.17 2.66 -7.71
CA ILE A 80 4.21 1.46 -6.87
C ILE A 80 4.53 0.27 -7.78
N GLN A 81 5.52 -0.54 -7.39
CA GLN A 81 5.98 -1.69 -8.16
C GLN A 81 5.40 -2.98 -7.55
N LEU A 82 4.68 -3.74 -8.37
CA LEU A 82 4.05 -5.01 -7.99
C LEU A 82 4.76 -6.16 -8.72
N GLY A 83 5.04 -7.23 -7.99
CA GLY A 83 5.73 -8.39 -8.54
C GLY A 83 4.82 -9.31 -9.34
N VAL A 84 5.34 -9.85 -10.44
CA VAL A 84 4.78 -10.99 -11.18
C VAL A 84 5.87 -12.02 -11.45
N ALA A 85 5.47 -13.28 -11.75
CA ALA A 85 6.44 -14.37 -11.81
C ALA A 85 7.34 -14.34 -13.04
N THR A 86 6.81 -13.96 -14.20
CA THR A 86 7.51 -14.11 -15.51
C THR A 86 7.17 -12.98 -16.47
N GLU A 87 7.90 -12.92 -17.59
CA GLU A 87 7.59 -12.00 -18.68
C GLU A 87 6.25 -12.33 -19.36
N GLU A 88 5.89 -13.62 -19.44
CA GLU A 88 4.56 -14.05 -19.93
C GLU A 88 3.44 -13.53 -19.04
N SER A 89 3.70 -13.37 -17.74
CA SER A 89 2.73 -12.73 -16.83
C SER A 89 2.53 -11.27 -17.20
N LEU A 90 3.58 -10.55 -17.62
CA LEU A 90 3.44 -9.16 -18.08
C LEU A 90 2.59 -9.07 -19.36
N ASP A 91 2.73 -10.03 -20.27
CA ASP A 91 1.93 -10.08 -21.49
C ASP A 91 0.45 -10.37 -21.18
N PHE A 92 0.18 -11.32 -20.27
CA PHE A 92 -1.17 -11.57 -19.75
C PHE A 92 -1.79 -10.29 -19.17
N TRP A 93 -1.05 -9.57 -18.34
CA TRP A 93 -1.52 -8.34 -17.71
C TRP A 93 -1.75 -7.21 -18.70
N ALA A 94 -0.90 -7.08 -19.74
CA ALA A 94 -1.11 -6.11 -20.80
C ALA A 94 -2.42 -6.34 -21.55
N GLU A 95 -2.74 -7.60 -21.89
CA GLU A 95 -3.99 -7.99 -22.54
C GLU A 95 -5.20 -7.77 -21.61
N ARG A 96 -5.08 -8.19 -20.33
CA ARG A 96 -6.15 -8.05 -19.34
C ARG A 96 -6.50 -6.59 -19.08
N LEU A 97 -5.49 -5.74 -18.83
CA LEU A 97 -5.69 -4.31 -18.57
C LEU A 97 -6.35 -3.65 -19.80
N ALA A 98 -5.86 -3.91 -20.99
CA ALA A 98 -6.45 -3.39 -22.24
C ALA A 98 -7.91 -3.86 -22.40
N GLY A 99 -8.21 -5.13 -22.13
CA GLY A 99 -9.56 -5.69 -22.17
C GLY A 99 -10.52 -5.06 -21.15
N LYS A 100 -10.00 -4.55 -20.03
CA LYS A 100 -10.76 -3.82 -19.00
C LYS A 100 -10.76 -2.30 -19.20
N GLY A 101 -10.14 -1.78 -20.27
CA GLY A 101 -10.13 -0.37 -20.64
C GLY A 101 -9.00 0.46 -20.04
N TYR A 102 -7.96 -0.18 -19.52
CA TYR A 102 -6.75 0.45 -19.01
C TYR A 102 -5.60 0.28 -19.99
N ALA A 103 -4.92 1.38 -20.33
CA ALA A 103 -3.74 1.32 -21.18
C ALA A 103 -2.51 0.94 -20.35
N GLY A 104 -1.65 0.10 -20.91
CA GLY A 104 -0.35 -0.24 -20.32
C GLY A 104 0.78 0.04 -21.29
N GLU A 105 1.96 0.39 -20.77
CA GLU A 105 3.19 0.57 -21.51
C GLU A 105 4.14 -0.60 -21.20
N ARG A 106 4.32 -1.51 -22.16
CA ARG A 106 5.14 -2.71 -22.02
C ARG A 106 6.62 -2.38 -22.20
N GLY A 107 7.39 -2.53 -21.11
CA GLY A 107 8.86 -2.53 -21.13
C GLY A 107 9.44 -3.92 -21.36
N GLU A 108 10.76 -4.07 -21.25
CA GLU A 108 11.42 -5.38 -21.38
C GLU A 108 11.00 -6.32 -20.25
N ARG A 109 11.14 -5.89 -19.00
CA ARG A 109 10.82 -6.67 -17.79
C ARG A 109 9.79 -5.99 -16.91
N SER A 110 9.02 -5.06 -17.46
CA SER A 110 8.00 -4.33 -16.73
C SER A 110 6.79 -3.98 -17.60
N LEU A 111 5.69 -3.60 -16.94
CA LEU A 111 4.48 -3.08 -17.54
C LEU A 111 3.97 -1.93 -16.69
N GLY A 112 4.14 -0.69 -17.16
CA GLY A 112 3.60 0.50 -16.52
C GLY A 112 2.12 0.70 -16.87
N PHE A 113 1.30 1.13 -15.91
CA PHE A 113 -0.10 1.49 -16.13
C PHE A 113 -0.57 2.47 -15.04
N GLU A 114 -1.71 3.07 -15.25
CA GLU A 114 -2.36 3.93 -14.25
C GLU A 114 -3.71 3.33 -13.84
N ASP A 115 -4.09 3.53 -12.58
CA ASP A 115 -5.44 3.23 -12.13
C ASP A 115 -6.45 4.29 -12.64
N TYR A 116 -7.69 4.12 -12.24
CA TYR A 116 -8.80 5.03 -12.65
C TYR A 116 -8.70 6.46 -12.09
N ASP A 117 -7.87 6.71 -11.08
CA ASP A 117 -7.58 8.03 -10.50
C ASP A 117 -6.24 8.61 -10.99
N GLY A 118 -5.50 7.88 -11.87
CA GLY A 118 -4.21 8.29 -12.41
C GLY A 118 -3.02 7.99 -11.50
N LEU A 119 -3.16 7.08 -10.53
CA LEU A 119 -2.03 6.56 -9.76
C LEU A 119 -1.23 5.59 -10.61
N ALA A 120 0.07 5.85 -10.76
CA ALA A 120 0.93 5.00 -11.56
C ALA A 120 1.40 3.75 -10.80
N PHE A 121 1.29 2.61 -11.48
CA PHE A 121 1.78 1.31 -11.10
C PHE A 121 2.74 0.76 -12.15
N GLU A 122 3.63 -0.11 -11.71
CA GLU A 122 4.49 -0.89 -12.58
C GLU A 122 4.46 -2.36 -12.13
N LEU A 123 4.05 -3.28 -13.01
CA LEU A 123 4.32 -4.71 -12.80
C LEU A 123 5.76 -4.99 -13.19
N VAL A 124 6.49 -5.70 -12.33
CA VAL A 124 7.89 -6.08 -12.55
C VAL A 124 8.05 -7.58 -12.38
N VAL A 125 8.94 -8.20 -13.16
CA VAL A 125 9.27 -9.61 -12.95
C VAL A 125 10.08 -9.71 -11.66
N ALA A 126 9.47 -10.35 -10.64
CA ALA A 126 10.06 -10.56 -9.32
C ALA A 126 11.04 -11.73 -9.36
N ASP A 127 12.34 -11.43 -9.38
CA ASP A 127 13.42 -12.42 -9.40
C ASP A 127 14.36 -12.33 -8.18
N ASP A 128 14.02 -11.49 -7.23
CA ASP A 128 14.82 -11.23 -6.03
C ASP A 128 14.64 -12.27 -4.91
N GLY A 129 13.77 -13.28 -5.12
CA GLY A 129 13.55 -14.36 -4.18
C GLY A 129 12.59 -14.04 -3.02
N ASN A 130 11.81 -12.97 -3.10
CA ASN A 130 10.72 -12.70 -2.17
C ASN A 130 9.70 -13.85 -2.18
N PRO A 131 9.27 -14.38 -1.02
CA PRO A 131 8.16 -15.33 -0.97
C PRO A 131 6.90 -14.73 -1.63
N PRO A 132 6.22 -15.47 -2.52
CA PRO A 132 5.03 -14.97 -3.19
C PRO A 132 3.86 -14.77 -2.22
N LEU A 133 3.12 -13.69 -2.39
CA LEU A 133 1.92 -13.33 -1.64
C LEU A 133 0.72 -13.14 -2.60
N PRO A 134 0.26 -14.19 -3.30
CA PRO A 134 -0.82 -14.08 -4.26
C PRO A 134 -2.19 -14.05 -3.57
N ALA A 135 -3.16 -13.43 -4.25
CA ALA A 135 -4.58 -13.64 -4.01
C ALA A 135 -5.16 -14.57 -5.07
N GLU A 136 -6.20 -15.35 -4.72
CA GLU A 136 -6.94 -16.16 -5.66
C GLU A 136 -8.00 -15.33 -6.39
N HIS A 137 -8.10 -15.45 -7.71
CA HIS A 137 -9.13 -14.80 -8.51
C HIS A 137 -9.57 -15.69 -9.67
N PRO A 138 -10.90 -15.83 -9.96
CA PRO A 138 -11.40 -16.77 -10.97
C PRO A 138 -10.94 -16.46 -12.41
N GLU A 139 -10.61 -15.20 -12.69
CA GLU A 139 -10.16 -14.76 -14.02
C GLU A 139 -8.63 -14.52 -14.12
N VAL A 140 -7.89 -14.70 -13.04
CA VAL A 140 -6.42 -14.56 -13.02
C VAL A 140 -5.82 -15.91 -12.68
N PRO A 141 -5.18 -16.59 -13.64
CA PRO A 141 -4.45 -17.84 -13.37
C PRO A 141 -3.37 -17.64 -12.30
N ALA A 142 -3.18 -18.64 -11.44
CA ALA A 142 -2.25 -18.54 -10.32
C ALA A 142 -0.80 -18.21 -10.75
N GLU A 143 -0.38 -18.70 -11.93
CA GLU A 143 0.93 -18.40 -12.52
C GLU A 143 1.13 -16.94 -12.94
N HIS A 144 0.04 -16.19 -13.11
CA HIS A 144 0.06 -14.77 -13.47
C HIS A 144 -0.34 -13.85 -12.33
N ALA A 145 -0.67 -14.40 -11.15
CA ALA A 145 -1.08 -13.60 -9.99
C ALA A 145 -0.01 -12.56 -9.61
N ILE A 146 -0.46 -11.43 -9.06
CA ILE A 146 0.41 -10.45 -8.40
C ILE A 146 0.98 -11.10 -7.13
N LEU A 147 2.30 -11.01 -6.95
CA LEU A 147 3.05 -11.71 -5.90
C LEU A 147 3.36 -10.84 -4.66
N GLY A 148 2.84 -9.62 -4.63
CA GLY A 148 3.09 -8.63 -3.59
C GLY A 148 3.71 -7.34 -4.14
N VAL A 149 4.10 -6.46 -3.22
CA VAL A 149 4.73 -5.17 -3.55
C VAL A 149 6.25 -5.34 -3.46
N GLU A 150 6.95 -5.07 -4.56
CA GLU A 150 8.40 -5.23 -4.66
C GLU A 150 9.14 -3.91 -4.42
N GLY A 151 8.51 -2.78 -4.71
CA GLY A 151 9.15 -1.49 -4.57
C GLY A 151 8.20 -0.31 -4.70
N ALA A 152 8.76 0.88 -4.48
CA ALA A 152 8.11 2.15 -4.78
C ALA A 152 9.13 3.20 -5.15
N ARG A 153 8.72 4.16 -5.99
CA ARG A 153 9.52 5.30 -6.38
C ARG A 153 8.87 6.59 -5.94
N ALA A 154 9.66 7.52 -5.43
CA ALA A 154 9.21 8.83 -4.99
C ALA A 154 9.96 9.95 -5.72
N TYR A 155 9.32 11.09 -5.90
CA TYR A 155 10.04 12.30 -6.31
C TYR A 155 10.78 12.89 -5.11
N ALA A 156 12.07 13.17 -5.30
CA ALA A 156 12.88 13.81 -4.28
C ALA A 156 12.35 15.21 -3.94
N GLY A 157 12.27 15.53 -2.66
CA GLY A 157 11.83 16.86 -2.22
C GLY A 157 12.98 17.85 -2.05
N ARG A 158 14.21 17.34 -1.85
CA ARG A 158 15.40 18.14 -1.51
C ARG A 158 16.71 17.63 -2.15
N GLY A 159 16.61 16.92 -3.28
CA GLY A 159 17.76 16.23 -3.88
C GLY A 159 17.91 14.80 -3.34
N LEU A 160 18.50 13.91 -4.14
CA LEU A 160 18.46 12.45 -3.96
C LEU A 160 19.05 11.95 -2.63
N GLU A 161 19.92 12.71 -2.02
CA GLU A 161 20.70 12.30 -0.83
C GLU A 161 20.17 12.85 0.50
N ALA A 162 19.08 13.64 0.49
CA ALA A 162 18.68 14.41 1.68
C ALA A 162 18.25 13.56 2.89
N ASP A 163 17.87 12.30 2.68
CA ASP A 163 17.48 11.35 3.73
C ASP A 163 18.38 10.10 3.81
N ARG A 164 19.49 10.08 3.08
CA ARG A 164 20.44 8.98 3.03
C ARG A 164 20.84 8.48 4.42
N GLU A 165 21.26 9.39 5.32
CA GLU A 165 21.63 9.03 6.69
C GLU A 165 20.45 8.42 7.47
N LEU A 166 19.24 8.96 7.31
CA LEU A 166 18.04 8.39 7.92
C LEU A 166 17.79 6.98 7.40
N LEU A 167 17.85 6.78 6.09
CA LEU A 167 17.59 5.47 5.48
C LEU A 167 18.65 4.45 5.89
N THR A 168 19.94 4.77 5.73
CA THR A 168 21.02 3.80 5.95
C THR A 168 21.32 3.58 7.44
N GLU A 169 21.57 4.64 8.21
CA GLU A 169 22.04 4.54 9.58
C GLU A 169 20.91 4.30 10.59
N THR A 170 19.73 4.85 10.30
CA THR A 170 18.61 4.76 11.25
C THR A 170 17.67 3.61 10.88
N LEU A 171 17.21 3.51 9.65
CA LEU A 171 16.19 2.54 9.23
C LEU A 171 16.80 1.23 8.70
N GLY A 172 18.09 1.20 8.36
CA GLY A 172 18.80 0.00 7.97
C GLY A 172 18.66 -0.39 6.50
N PHE A 173 18.35 0.58 5.64
CA PHE A 173 18.42 0.38 4.20
C PHE A 173 19.87 0.27 3.72
N THR A 174 20.09 -0.49 2.67
CA THR A 174 21.34 -0.55 1.92
C THR A 174 21.22 0.34 0.69
N GLU A 175 22.12 1.30 0.52
CA GLU A 175 22.19 2.06 -0.73
C GLU A 175 22.79 1.16 -1.82
N VAL A 176 22.08 1.03 -2.94
CA VAL A 176 22.46 0.17 -4.07
C VAL A 176 22.80 0.97 -5.33
N GLY A 177 22.52 2.27 -5.33
CA GLY A 177 22.82 3.24 -6.38
C GLY A 177 22.50 4.65 -5.92
N GLU A 178 22.79 5.65 -6.73
CA GLU A 178 22.44 7.03 -6.43
C GLU A 178 20.92 7.20 -6.35
N GLY A 179 20.39 7.52 -5.16
CA GLY A 179 18.95 7.59 -4.90
C GLY A 179 18.22 6.24 -4.89
N GLU A 180 18.96 5.13 -4.94
CA GLU A 180 18.40 3.78 -4.97
C GLU A 180 18.79 3.02 -3.70
N TYR A 181 17.80 2.47 -3.03
CA TYR A 181 17.97 1.80 -1.74
C TYR A 181 17.22 0.45 -1.73
N ARG A 182 17.71 -0.48 -0.91
CA ARG A 182 17.06 -1.75 -0.63
C ARG A 182 16.93 -1.94 0.88
N LEU A 183 15.72 -2.29 1.33
CA LEU A 183 15.47 -2.73 2.68
C LEU A 183 15.40 -4.25 2.71
N ASP A 184 16.31 -4.88 3.45
CA ASP A 184 16.36 -6.33 3.60
C ASP A 184 15.73 -6.75 4.92
N GLY A 185 14.50 -7.26 4.89
CA GLY A 185 13.84 -7.96 5.99
C GLY A 185 14.41 -9.36 6.23
N GLU A 186 13.80 -10.12 7.14
CA GLU A 186 14.20 -11.52 7.37
C GLU A 186 13.75 -12.42 6.23
N GLU A 187 12.52 -12.20 5.73
CA GLU A 187 11.93 -13.01 4.68
C GLU A 187 11.76 -12.26 3.36
N ARG A 188 11.55 -10.94 3.41
CA ARG A 188 11.28 -10.11 2.25
C ARG A 188 12.19 -8.89 2.19
N HIS A 189 12.49 -8.44 1.00
CA HIS A 189 13.14 -7.16 0.74
C HIS A 189 12.23 -6.25 -0.07
N PHE A 190 12.57 -4.96 -0.09
CA PHE A 190 11.80 -3.92 -0.74
C PHE A 190 12.73 -2.91 -1.39
N HIS A 191 12.45 -2.52 -2.63
CA HIS A 191 13.20 -1.51 -3.37
C HIS A 191 12.58 -0.13 -3.19
N TRP A 192 13.41 0.84 -2.82
CA TRP A 192 13.01 2.23 -2.66
C TRP A 192 13.87 3.12 -3.54
N GLY A 193 13.25 3.90 -4.44
CA GLY A 193 13.97 4.77 -5.36
C GLY A 193 13.48 6.21 -5.34
N TYR A 194 14.38 7.12 -5.67
CA TYR A 194 14.07 8.52 -5.89
C TYR A 194 14.32 8.95 -7.33
N ASP A 195 13.37 9.73 -7.86
CA ASP A 195 13.48 10.43 -9.14
C ASP A 195 13.45 11.95 -8.92
N GLU A 196 14.04 12.70 -9.86
CA GLU A 196 13.95 14.16 -9.85
C GLU A 196 12.52 14.62 -10.15
N PRO A 197 11.94 15.55 -9.35
CA PRO A 197 10.56 15.97 -9.54
C PRO A 197 10.42 16.93 -10.72
N ALA A 198 9.45 16.68 -11.60
CA ALA A 198 9.12 17.60 -12.68
C ALA A 198 8.27 18.80 -12.21
N GLN A 199 7.60 18.70 -11.04
CA GLN A 199 6.63 19.69 -10.56
C GLN A 199 6.36 19.58 -9.06
N ARG A 200 5.64 20.56 -8.54
CA ARG A 200 5.10 20.50 -7.17
C ARG A 200 3.93 19.52 -7.11
N GLY A 201 3.91 18.65 -6.07
CA GLY A 201 2.81 17.75 -5.80
C GLY A 201 1.54 18.44 -5.29
N LEU A 202 0.41 17.79 -5.54
CA LEU A 202 -0.91 18.16 -5.02
C LEU A 202 -1.58 16.91 -4.50
N GLN A 203 -1.83 16.84 -3.19
CA GLN A 203 -2.53 15.71 -2.57
C GLN A 203 -3.99 15.66 -3.04
N GLY A 204 -4.50 14.48 -3.34
CA GLY A 204 -5.86 14.26 -3.82
C GLY A 204 -6.06 12.83 -4.32
N ALA A 205 -7.18 12.55 -5.01
CA ALA A 205 -7.41 11.23 -5.61
C ALA A 205 -6.26 10.83 -6.54
N GLY A 206 -5.84 9.57 -6.51
CA GLY A 206 -4.71 9.05 -7.28
C GLY A 206 -3.34 9.41 -6.71
N THR A 207 -3.24 9.78 -5.42
CA THR A 207 -1.93 10.03 -4.78
C THR A 207 -1.70 9.16 -3.55
N VAL A 208 -0.44 8.85 -3.29
CA VAL A 208 -0.03 8.13 -2.08
C VAL A 208 -0.07 9.08 -0.87
N HIS A 209 -0.68 8.62 0.22
CA HIS A 209 -0.73 9.33 1.50
C HIS A 209 0.50 9.02 2.35
N HIS A 210 0.84 7.74 2.52
CA HIS A 210 2.01 7.28 3.27
C HIS A 210 2.44 5.86 2.87
N ILE A 211 3.65 5.51 3.28
CA ILE A 211 4.19 4.15 3.21
C ILE A 211 4.55 3.68 4.61
N ALA A 212 4.20 2.44 4.94
CA ALA A 212 4.43 1.82 6.23
C ALA A 212 5.46 0.69 6.15
N TRP A 213 6.46 0.77 7.02
CA TRP A 213 7.51 -0.22 7.18
C TRP A 213 7.12 -1.22 8.27
N HIS A 214 7.36 -2.49 8.03
CA HIS A 214 7.02 -3.56 8.96
C HIS A 214 8.06 -3.65 10.09
N SER A 215 7.59 -3.61 11.34
CA SER A 215 8.39 -3.88 12.53
C SER A 215 7.83 -5.05 13.32
N ARG A 216 8.70 -5.77 14.04
CA ARG A 216 8.26 -6.73 15.06
C ARG A 216 7.58 -6.00 16.21
N ASP A 217 6.58 -6.62 16.82
CA ASP A 217 5.79 -6.04 17.90
C ASP A 217 6.67 -5.59 19.08
N ASP A 218 7.63 -6.45 19.50
CA ASP A 218 8.54 -6.18 20.61
C ASP A 218 9.51 -5.02 20.33
N ASP A 219 9.77 -4.71 19.07
CA ASP A 219 10.70 -3.66 18.65
C ASP A 219 10.04 -2.28 18.49
N HIS A 220 8.70 -2.20 18.49
CA HIS A 220 7.97 -1.00 18.06
C HIS A 220 8.30 0.25 18.85
N VAL A 221 8.36 0.15 20.20
CA VAL A 221 8.73 1.27 21.09
C VAL A 221 10.20 1.68 20.87
N ALA A 222 11.07 0.71 20.63
CA ALA A 222 12.48 0.98 20.34
C ALA A 222 12.65 1.70 18.99
N TRP A 223 11.84 1.38 17.98
CA TRP A 223 11.78 2.13 16.72
C TRP A 223 11.37 3.58 16.93
N GLN A 224 10.36 3.85 17.76
CA GLN A 224 9.96 5.21 18.08
C GLN A 224 11.12 6.02 18.70
N GLN A 225 11.84 5.42 19.64
CA GLN A 225 12.98 6.06 20.31
C GLN A 225 14.14 6.32 19.34
N ARG A 226 14.48 5.32 18.52
CA ARG A 226 15.56 5.42 17.53
C ARG A 226 15.28 6.50 16.49
N THR A 227 14.06 6.56 15.97
CA THR A 227 13.65 7.56 14.97
C THR A 227 13.65 8.98 15.56
N ARG A 228 13.22 9.13 16.85
CA ARG A 228 13.34 10.40 17.58
C ARG A 228 14.79 10.82 17.78
N ALA A 229 15.68 9.87 18.11
CA ALA A 229 17.11 10.16 18.26
C ALA A 229 17.75 10.62 16.95
N ALA A 230 17.24 10.20 15.80
CA ALA A 230 17.58 10.70 14.47
C ALA A 230 16.91 12.05 14.13
N SER A 231 16.43 12.79 15.13
CA SER A 231 15.81 14.11 14.99
C SER A 231 14.49 14.17 14.22
N MET A 232 13.81 13.04 14.04
CA MET A 232 12.47 13.00 13.41
C MET A 232 11.38 13.38 14.41
N ARG A 233 10.35 14.09 13.93
CA ARG A 233 9.14 14.40 14.71
C ARG A 233 8.19 13.21 14.63
N VAL A 234 8.36 12.25 15.56
CA VAL A 234 7.59 11.00 15.61
C VAL A 234 6.38 11.15 16.52
N THR A 235 5.23 10.62 16.06
CA THR A 235 4.01 10.56 16.88
C THR A 235 4.20 9.70 18.14
N PRO A 236 3.31 9.79 19.14
CA PRO A 236 3.10 8.68 20.07
C PRO A 236 2.80 7.37 19.31
N VAL A 237 2.93 6.23 19.99
CA VAL A 237 2.39 4.97 19.48
C VAL A 237 0.87 5.10 19.40
N ILE A 238 0.29 4.79 18.27
CA ILE A 238 -1.15 4.88 18.00
C ILE A 238 -1.66 3.46 17.73
N ASP A 239 -2.71 3.08 18.46
CA ASP A 239 -3.44 1.84 18.20
C ASP A 239 -4.39 2.04 17.01
N ARG A 240 -4.26 1.17 16.00
CA ARG A 240 -5.10 1.15 14.80
C ARG A 240 -6.03 -0.08 14.76
N ASP A 241 -6.32 -0.69 15.90
CA ASP A 241 -7.08 -1.92 16.14
C ASP A 241 -6.41 -3.16 15.52
N TYR A 242 -5.87 -3.06 14.31
CA TYR A 242 -5.24 -4.17 13.56
C TYR A 242 -3.73 -4.23 13.74
N PHE A 243 -3.10 -3.12 14.11
CA PHE A 243 -1.66 -2.96 14.34
C PHE A 243 -1.36 -1.68 15.12
N LEU A 244 -0.19 -1.61 15.71
CA LEU A 244 0.32 -0.38 16.33
C LEU A 244 1.14 0.40 15.32
N SER A 245 1.06 1.74 15.36
CA SER A 245 1.71 2.62 14.39
C SER A 245 2.44 3.78 15.04
N ILE A 246 3.55 4.18 14.43
CA ILE A 246 4.19 5.48 14.62
C ILE A 246 4.39 6.14 13.26
N TYR A 247 4.22 7.47 13.21
CA TYR A 247 4.33 8.25 11.97
C TYR A 247 5.39 9.33 12.10
N PHE A 248 6.10 9.57 11.02
CA PHE A 248 7.03 10.70 10.89
C PHE A 248 7.21 11.08 9.42
N ARG A 249 7.44 12.37 9.18
CA ARG A 249 7.76 12.83 7.83
C ARG A 249 9.26 12.85 7.66
N GLN A 250 9.76 12.10 6.68
CA GLN A 250 11.17 12.00 6.39
C GLN A 250 11.66 13.27 5.63
N PRO A 251 12.99 13.52 5.53
CA PRO A 251 13.54 14.77 5.00
C PRO A 251 13.13 15.13 3.58
N GLN A 252 12.86 14.14 2.69
CA GLN A 252 12.38 14.37 1.33
C GLN A 252 10.91 14.82 1.29
N GLY A 253 10.12 14.55 2.35
CA GLY A 253 8.73 14.96 2.45
C GLY A 253 7.71 13.82 2.48
N VAL A 254 8.09 12.60 2.15
CA VAL A 254 7.19 11.44 2.21
C VAL A 254 6.83 11.14 3.67
N LEU A 255 5.57 10.84 3.94
CA LEU A 255 5.11 10.39 5.26
C LEU A 255 5.45 8.91 5.41
N PHE A 256 6.33 8.60 6.34
CA PHE A 256 6.66 7.24 6.74
C PHE A 256 5.85 6.85 7.97
N GLU A 257 5.43 5.60 7.98
CA GLU A 257 4.89 4.89 9.11
C GLU A 257 5.82 3.72 9.46
N ILE A 258 5.86 3.32 10.73
CA ILE A 258 6.35 2.00 11.12
C ILE A 258 5.18 1.31 11.82
N ALA A 259 4.81 0.12 11.33
CA ALA A 259 3.64 -0.64 11.79
C ALA A 259 4.04 -2.04 12.28
N THR A 260 3.33 -2.52 13.31
CA THR A 260 3.44 -3.92 13.78
C THR A 260 2.51 -4.84 12.98
N THR A 261 2.61 -6.14 13.20
CA THR A 261 1.72 -7.12 12.53
C THR A 261 0.51 -7.50 13.38
N SER A 262 0.63 -7.45 14.70
CA SER A 262 -0.42 -7.91 15.61
C SER A 262 -1.38 -6.79 16.03
N PRO A 263 -2.67 -7.14 16.23
CA PRO A 263 -3.27 -8.47 16.18
C PRO A 263 -3.62 -8.95 14.76
N GLY A 264 -3.52 -8.11 13.74
CA GLY A 264 -3.84 -8.40 12.35
C GLY A 264 -5.34 -8.37 12.02
N PHE A 265 -5.68 -8.49 10.72
CA PHE A 265 -7.05 -8.29 10.24
C PHE A 265 -8.06 -9.33 10.69
N ALA A 266 -7.60 -10.52 11.10
CA ALA A 266 -8.47 -11.60 11.55
C ALA A 266 -8.91 -11.47 13.03
N VAL A 267 -8.62 -10.36 13.69
CA VAL A 267 -9.00 -10.12 15.10
C VAL A 267 -10.51 -10.01 15.28
N ASP A 268 -11.22 -9.52 14.28
CA ASP A 268 -12.67 -9.23 14.31
C ASP A 268 -13.46 -9.86 13.14
N GLU A 269 -12.79 -10.64 12.29
CA GLU A 269 -13.39 -11.41 11.19
C GLU A 269 -12.69 -12.77 11.04
N ASP A 270 -13.43 -13.78 10.66
CA ASP A 270 -12.83 -15.06 10.28
C ASP A 270 -11.95 -14.89 9.03
N ARG A 271 -10.81 -15.60 8.99
CA ARG A 271 -9.85 -15.52 7.87
C ARG A 271 -10.48 -15.80 6.51
N GLU A 272 -11.47 -16.69 6.44
CA GLU A 272 -12.20 -17.01 5.20
C GLU A 272 -13.10 -15.88 4.74
N HIS A 273 -13.53 -15.01 5.65
CA HIS A 273 -14.54 -13.95 5.43
C HIS A 273 -13.95 -12.53 5.52
N LEU A 274 -12.62 -12.36 5.52
CA LEU A 274 -11.99 -11.05 5.58
C LEU A 274 -12.54 -10.10 4.52
N GLY A 275 -12.88 -8.88 4.94
CA GLY A 275 -13.35 -7.79 4.07
C GLY A 275 -14.79 -7.92 3.57
N GLU A 276 -15.52 -8.96 3.96
CA GLU A 276 -16.91 -9.13 3.51
C GLU A 276 -17.88 -8.18 4.23
N GLU A 277 -17.65 -7.89 5.52
CA GLU A 277 -18.51 -7.01 6.30
C GLU A 277 -17.84 -5.67 6.62
N LEU A 278 -18.65 -4.65 6.91
CA LEU A 278 -18.16 -3.40 7.45
C LEU A 278 -17.74 -3.60 8.90
N ARG A 279 -16.46 -3.52 9.18
CA ARG A 279 -15.92 -3.47 10.54
C ARG A 279 -15.64 -2.02 10.90
N LEU A 280 -15.96 -1.62 12.12
CA LEU A 280 -15.67 -0.26 12.59
C LEU A 280 -14.58 -0.30 13.63
N PRO A 281 -13.68 0.71 13.63
CA PRO A 281 -12.76 0.89 14.75
C PRO A 281 -13.54 0.93 16.06
N THR A 282 -12.98 0.33 17.11
CA THR A 282 -13.60 0.25 18.45
C THR A 282 -14.16 1.59 18.94
N GLN A 283 -13.41 2.66 18.70
CA GLN A 283 -13.82 4.03 19.07
C GLN A 283 -15.04 4.54 18.27
N HIS A 284 -15.32 3.99 17.08
CA HIS A 284 -16.37 4.44 16.16
C HIS A 284 -17.59 3.50 16.10
N GLU A 285 -17.61 2.42 16.88
CA GLU A 285 -18.72 1.45 16.85
C GLU A 285 -20.09 2.10 17.15
N HIS A 286 -20.11 3.12 18.00
CA HIS A 286 -21.31 3.90 18.31
C HIS A 286 -21.91 4.65 17.10
N LEU A 287 -21.12 4.86 16.04
CA LEU A 287 -21.55 5.52 14.79
C LEU A 287 -22.16 4.56 13.78
N ARG A 288 -22.13 3.24 13.99
CA ARG A 288 -22.58 2.20 13.05
C ARG A 288 -23.93 2.53 12.39
N PRO A 289 -25.03 2.88 13.15
CA PRO A 289 -26.33 3.14 12.54
C PRO A 289 -26.35 4.35 11.59
N VAL A 290 -25.42 5.29 11.76
CA VAL A 290 -25.28 6.46 10.86
C VAL A 290 -24.46 6.06 9.65
N LEU A 291 -23.29 5.45 9.86
CA LEU A 291 -22.34 5.08 8.81
C LEU A 291 -22.96 4.10 7.80
N GLU A 292 -23.69 3.08 8.25
CA GLU A 292 -24.39 2.14 7.37
C GLU A 292 -25.44 2.81 6.46
N ARG A 293 -25.95 3.98 6.83
CA ARG A 293 -26.90 4.73 5.99
C ARG A 293 -26.22 5.75 5.08
N THR A 294 -25.04 6.23 5.45
CA THR A 294 -24.37 7.35 4.74
C THR A 294 -23.23 6.93 3.85
N LEU A 295 -22.51 5.85 4.23
CA LEU A 295 -21.44 5.31 3.40
C LEU A 295 -22.00 4.71 2.10
N THR A 296 -21.26 4.83 1.02
CA THR A 296 -21.56 4.19 -0.25
C THR A 296 -21.67 2.67 -0.08
N PRO A 297 -22.80 2.02 -0.40
CA PRO A 297 -22.90 0.56 -0.28
C PRO A 297 -21.87 -0.15 -1.16
N LEU A 298 -21.03 -1.00 -0.55
CA LEU A 298 -20.01 -1.80 -1.21
C LEU A 298 -20.31 -3.29 -0.98
N ALA A 299 -20.51 -4.04 -2.07
CA ALA A 299 -20.53 -5.50 -2.00
C ALA A 299 -19.11 -6.05 -1.94
N SER A 300 -18.90 -7.12 -1.16
CA SER A 300 -17.64 -7.86 -1.25
C SER A 300 -17.57 -8.57 -2.60
N PRO A 301 -16.49 -8.45 -3.36
CA PRO A 301 -16.32 -9.19 -4.62
C PRO A 301 -16.44 -10.70 -4.44
N ARG A 302 -15.94 -11.24 -3.33
CA ARG A 302 -16.00 -12.69 -3.04
C ARG A 302 -17.37 -13.20 -2.62
N ALA A 303 -18.22 -12.38 -2.04
CA ALA A 303 -19.59 -12.79 -1.73
C ALA A 303 -20.40 -13.14 -3.00
N LYS A 304 -20.01 -12.56 -4.16
CA LYS A 304 -20.62 -12.88 -5.46
C LYS A 304 -20.17 -14.22 -6.05
N VAL A 305 -18.99 -14.68 -5.70
CA VAL A 305 -18.41 -15.93 -6.24
C VAL A 305 -18.94 -17.17 -5.50
N ARG A 306 -19.38 -17.00 -4.25
CA ARG A 306 -19.93 -18.09 -3.40
C ARG A 306 -21.44 -18.28 -3.53
N SER A 307 -22.15 -17.38 -4.24
CA SER A 307 -23.59 -17.43 -4.51
C SER A 307 -23.87 -18.04 -5.88
#